data_0d65cd7115a7e7e8b429b25608402658
#
_entry.id   0d65cd7115a7e7e8b429b25608402658
#
_cell.length_a   1.000
_cell.length_b   1.000
_cell.length_c   1.000
_cell.angle_alpha   90.00
_cell.angle_beta   90.00
_cell.angle_gamma   90.00
#
_symmetry.space_group_name_H-M   'P 1'
#
loop_
_entity.id
_entity.type
_entity.pdbx_description
1 polymer ?
#
loop_
_entity_poly.entity_id
_entity_poly.type
_entity_poly.pdbx_seq_one_letter_code
_entity_poly.pdbx_strand_id
1 'polypeptide(L)'
;MYYKGVDKMTNKLYEKIKEFMKENGKSILIFLSLYLVLSFPLPYYVYAGGGTIDISKRIDIKSSNKKDYKMYFAYVKELKGNTATYLLSKVFKDWELEKEEDVKLNNDETVEEVSIRDHLSLKSANQTAILLAYQKAGKKVKIKATHPYVFYLEKKESDGVRIGDEIVKVEDMEYKDIDTLKSVIEEKKVGDRIKLVVKRNDSKKDVYATIKNYQGRKIAGISIVNIYDYETNPKIELKFKQSESGPSGGLMLTLAIYNSLVDKDITKGKKVVGTGTIEEDGSVGSIGGVKYKLNGAVRQKADVFLVPAGENYEEALKEAKRKNYSIKIEAVSTFDEALKKLKKI
;
A
#
# COMPACT_ATOMS: atom_id res chain seq x y z
N MET A 1 -41.63 17.86 -36.63
CA MET A 1 -41.25 19.24 -36.20
C MET A 1 -40.02 19.27 -35.28
N TYR A 2 -39.67 18.22 -34.63
CA TYR A 2 -38.50 18.10 -33.70
C TYR A 2 -37.12 18.13 -34.40
N TYR A 3 -36.95 17.54 -35.58
CA TYR A 3 -35.66 17.45 -36.28
C TYR A 3 -35.11 18.79 -36.78
N LYS A 4 -35.94 19.76 -37.18
CA LYS A 4 -35.49 21.09 -37.66
C LYS A 4 -34.95 22.01 -36.55
N GLY A 5 -35.28 21.76 -35.27
CA GLY A 5 -34.79 22.53 -34.12
C GLY A 5 -33.38 22.12 -33.70
N VAL A 6 -33.08 20.82 -33.78
CA VAL A 6 -31.79 20.24 -33.42
C VAL A 6 -30.70 20.67 -34.40
N ASP A 7 -31.01 20.62 -35.71
CA ASP A 7 -30.09 21.09 -36.78
C ASP A 7 -29.70 22.58 -36.64
N LYS A 8 -30.65 23.42 -36.26
CA LYS A 8 -30.42 24.86 -36.12
C LYS A 8 -29.57 25.18 -34.87
N MET A 9 -29.71 24.39 -33.82
CA MET A 9 -28.93 24.54 -32.59
C MET A 9 -27.50 23.99 -32.73
N THR A 10 -27.34 22.86 -33.39
CA THR A 10 -26.04 22.27 -33.73
C THR A 10 -25.22 23.15 -34.67
N ASN A 11 -25.86 23.72 -35.72
CA ASN A 11 -25.19 24.65 -36.62
C ASN A 11 -24.75 25.96 -35.94
N LYS A 12 -25.58 26.49 -35.02
CA LYS A 12 -25.23 27.68 -34.25
C LYS A 12 -24.08 27.41 -33.26
N LEU A 13 -24.05 26.24 -32.68
CA LEU A 13 -22.94 25.82 -31.81
C LEU A 13 -21.66 25.61 -32.62
N TYR A 14 -21.75 24.97 -33.77
CA TYR A 14 -20.63 24.76 -34.69
C TYR A 14 -19.99 26.08 -35.13
N GLU A 15 -20.79 27.06 -35.59
CA GLU A 15 -20.25 28.37 -36.00
C GLU A 15 -19.60 29.11 -34.83
N LYS A 16 -20.16 29.06 -33.61
CA LYS A 16 -19.52 29.64 -32.42
C LYS A 16 -18.19 28.96 -32.08
N ILE A 17 -18.11 27.64 -32.16
CA ILE A 17 -16.86 26.89 -31.91
C ILE A 17 -15.83 27.26 -32.98
N LYS A 18 -16.23 27.34 -34.25
CA LYS A 18 -15.36 27.69 -35.37
C LYS A 18 -14.81 29.12 -35.22
N GLU A 19 -15.65 30.07 -34.83
CA GLU A 19 -15.26 31.46 -34.57
C GLU A 19 -14.28 31.55 -33.39
N PHE A 20 -14.59 30.87 -32.29
CA PHE A 20 -13.72 30.76 -31.13
C PHE A 20 -12.36 30.14 -31.48
N MET A 21 -12.34 29.06 -32.28
CA MET A 21 -11.11 28.41 -32.75
C MET A 21 -10.31 29.33 -33.69
N LYS A 22 -10.96 30.12 -34.51
CA LYS A 22 -10.30 31.08 -35.39
C LYS A 22 -9.62 32.20 -34.61
N GLU A 23 -10.29 32.72 -33.59
CA GLU A 23 -9.77 33.79 -32.73
C GLU A 23 -8.68 33.30 -31.76
N ASN A 24 -8.87 32.10 -31.19
CA ASN A 24 -8.03 31.59 -30.12
C ASN A 24 -7.10 30.42 -30.51
N GLY A 25 -7.11 30.02 -31.81
CA GLY A 25 -6.43 28.81 -32.25
C GLY A 25 -4.93 28.75 -31.92
N LYS A 26 -4.22 29.89 -32.05
CA LYS A 26 -2.80 29.98 -31.68
C LYS A 26 -2.60 29.76 -30.19
N SER A 27 -3.42 30.37 -29.35
CA SER A 27 -3.36 30.23 -27.90
C SER A 27 -3.70 28.78 -27.46
N ILE A 28 -4.71 28.17 -28.07
CA ILE A 28 -5.09 26.78 -27.85
C ILE A 28 -3.94 25.85 -28.24
N LEU A 29 -3.30 26.08 -29.38
CA LEU A 29 -2.16 25.27 -29.82
C LEU A 29 -0.98 25.39 -28.85
N ILE A 30 -0.67 26.60 -28.37
CA ILE A 30 0.37 26.83 -27.36
C ILE A 30 0.02 26.08 -26.07
N PHE A 31 -1.23 26.19 -25.61
CA PHE A 31 -1.68 25.47 -24.39
C PHE A 31 -1.60 23.95 -24.53
N LEU A 32 -2.04 23.42 -25.67
CA LEU A 32 -1.95 21.98 -25.94
C LEU A 32 -0.49 21.51 -26.02
N SER A 33 0.38 22.28 -26.69
CA SER A 33 1.80 21.96 -26.78
C SER A 33 2.45 21.98 -25.38
N LEU A 34 2.17 23.00 -24.57
CA LEU A 34 2.65 23.11 -23.21
C LEU A 34 2.13 21.95 -22.32
N TYR A 35 0.84 21.62 -22.46
CA TYR A 35 0.24 20.48 -21.75
C TYR A 35 0.93 19.17 -22.11
N LEU A 36 1.17 18.91 -23.40
CA LEU A 36 1.86 17.70 -23.86
C LEU A 36 3.28 17.61 -23.30
N VAL A 37 4.03 18.73 -23.33
CA VAL A 37 5.38 18.78 -22.76
C VAL A 37 5.37 18.55 -21.25
N LEU A 38 4.48 19.22 -20.52
CA LEU A 38 4.41 19.10 -19.07
C LEU A 38 3.88 17.73 -18.60
N SER A 39 3.02 17.11 -19.39
CA SER A 39 2.45 15.78 -19.10
C SER A 39 3.34 14.63 -19.56
N PHE A 40 4.45 14.90 -20.25
CA PHE A 40 5.34 13.86 -20.76
C PHE A 40 5.84 12.99 -19.61
N PRO A 41 5.58 11.65 -19.63
CA PRO A 41 5.96 10.76 -18.54
C PRO A 41 7.47 10.63 -18.44
N LEU A 42 7.96 10.62 -17.19
CA LEU A 42 9.38 10.42 -16.88
C LEU A 42 9.50 9.18 -15.97
N PRO A 43 10.62 8.44 -16.03
CA PRO A 43 10.83 7.22 -15.26
C PRO A 43 11.21 7.53 -13.81
N TYR A 44 10.39 8.31 -13.13
CA TYR A 44 10.55 8.69 -11.73
C TYR A 44 9.21 8.62 -11.00
N TYR A 45 9.30 8.37 -9.71
CA TYR A 45 8.26 8.69 -8.74
C TYR A 45 8.67 9.96 -7.99
N VAL A 46 7.68 10.77 -7.65
CA VAL A 46 7.89 12.00 -6.88
C VAL A 46 7.23 11.82 -5.52
N TYR A 47 8.04 11.78 -4.50
CA TYR A 47 7.57 11.78 -3.12
C TYR A 47 7.37 13.20 -2.64
N ALA A 48 6.14 13.54 -2.34
CA ALA A 48 5.76 14.85 -1.84
C ALA A 48 5.26 14.74 -0.40
N GLY A 49 5.28 15.85 0.31
CA GLY A 49 4.79 15.91 1.68
C GLY A 49 3.39 15.35 1.79
N GLY A 50 3.24 14.26 2.55
CA GLY A 50 2.00 13.61 2.85
C GLY A 50 1.17 14.37 3.90
N GLY A 51 0.42 13.63 4.66
CA GLY A 51 -0.43 14.14 5.74
C GLY A 51 -0.75 13.04 6.72
N THR A 52 -1.91 13.17 7.33
CA THR A 52 -2.45 12.16 8.22
C THR A 52 -3.86 11.78 7.82
N ILE A 53 -4.23 10.55 8.06
CA ILE A 53 -5.58 10.02 7.86
C ILE A 53 -6.12 9.57 9.21
N ASP A 54 -7.30 10.06 9.55
CA ASP A 54 -8.03 9.65 10.76
C ASP A 54 -8.48 8.19 10.63
N ILE A 55 -7.93 7.33 11.50
CA ILE A 55 -8.18 5.89 11.44
C ILE A 55 -9.61 5.56 11.86
N SER A 56 -10.21 6.34 12.74
CA SER A 56 -11.60 6.12 13.17
C SER A 56 -12.60 6.13 12.01
N LYS A 57 -12.26 6.84 10.92
CA LYS A 57 -13.04 6.88 9.68
C LYS A 57 -12.79 5.71 8.74
N ARG A 58 -11.79 4.88 9.05
CA ARG A 58 -11.42 3.68 8.27
C ARG A 58 -11.91 2.38 8.87
N ILE A 59 -12.32 2.41 10.13
CA ILE A 59 -12.74 1.22 10.89
C ILE A 59 -14.22 1.35 11.23
N ASP A 60 -14.98 0.30 10.93
CA ASP A 60 -16.36 0.14 11.35
C ASP A 60 -16.49 -1.17 12.11
N ILE A 61 -16.60 -1.10 13.44
CA ILE A 61 -16.80 -2.26 14.31
C ILE A 61 -18.19 -2.19 14.91
N LYS A 62 -18.99 -3.25 14.71
CA LYS A 62 -20.31 -3.40 15.34
C LYS A 62 -20.15 -3.71 16.83
N SER A 63 -19.65 -2.74 17.59
CA SER A 63 -19.50 -2.80 19.04
C SER A 63 -20.40 -1.77 19.72
N SER A 64 -20.88 -2.09 20.91
CA SER A 64 -21.71 -1.20 21.74
C SER A 64 -20.94 0.03 22.27
N ASN A 65 -19.61 0.01 22.27
CA ASN A 65 -18.77 1.04 22.86
C ASN A 65 -18.00 1.82 21.78
N LYS A 66 -18.66 2.77 21.11
CA LYS A 66 -17.95 3.75 20.27
C LYS A 66 -17.14 4.68 21.18
N LYS A 67 -15.81 4.59 21.11
CA LYS A 67 -14.91 5.52 21.76
C LYS A 67 -14.50 6.62 20.81
N ASP A 68 -14.42 7.83 21.31
CA ASP A 68 -13.78 8.94 20.61
C ASP A 68 -12.29 8.90 20.91
N TYR A 69 -11.49 8.43 19.95
CA TYR A 69 -10.02 8.38 20.05
C TYR A 69 -9.38 9.10 18.87
N LYS A 70 -8.17 9.61 19.08
CA LYS A 70 -7.46 10.44 18.10
C LYS A 70 -6.20 9.71 17.62
N MET A 71 -6.39 8.72 16.74
CA MET A 71 -5.32 7.97 16.10
C MET A 71 -5.30 8.21 14.59
N TYR A 72 -4.10 8.39 14.03
CA TYR A 72 -3.93 8.75 12.64
C TYR A 72 -2.80 7.95 12.01
N PHE A 73 -2.99 7.50 10.75
CA PHE A 73 -1.89 7.11 9.90
C PHE A 73 -1.14 8.35 9.44
N ALA A 74 0.18 8.28 9.41
CA ALA A 74 0.98 9.19 8.61
C ALA A 74 1.24 8.56 7.22
N TYR A 75 1.07 9.33 6.15
CA TYR A 75 1.28 8.88 4.79
C TYR A 75 2.17 9.82 3.98
N VAL A 76 2.72 9.31 2.90
CA VAL A 76 3.46 10.05 1.88
C VAL A 76 2.62 10.12 0.62
N LYS A 77 2.65 11.22 -0.09
CA LYS A 77 2.09 11.30 -1.45
C LYS A 77 3.15 10.83 -2.43
N GLU A 78 2.79 9.81 -3.17
CA GLU A 78 3.55 9.33 -4.31
C GLU A 78 2.84 9.75 -5.60
N LEU A 79 3.56 10.41 -6.49
CA LEU A 79 3.06 10.89 -7.77
C LEU A 79 3.91 10.28 -8.86
N LYS A 80 3.28 9.75 -9.90
CA LYS A 80 4.02 9.32 -11.09
C LYS A 80 4.73 10.52 -11.71
N GLY A 81 6.00 10.35 -12.05
CA GLY A 81 6.85 11.39 -12.61
C GLY A 81 6.37 11.83 -13.99
N ASN A 82 6.32 13.13 -14.18
CA ASN A 82 6.21 13.78 -15.49
C ASN A 82 7.04 15.07 -15.48
N THR A 83 7.17 15.72 -16.63
CA THR A 83 7.99 16.94 -16.74
C THR A 83 7.55 18.01 -15.74
N ALA A 84 6.25 18.20 -15.51
CA ALA A 84 5.76 19.19 -14.55
C ALA A 84 6.18 18.83 -13.11
N THR A 85 5.96 17.60 -12.66
CA THR A 85 6.34 17.17 -11.31
C THR A 85 7.85 17.17 -11.12
N TYR A 86 8.63 16.84 -12.16
CA TYR A 86 10.08 16.95 -12.13
C TYR A 86 10.54 18.41 -11.93
N LEU A 87 9.98 19.37 -12.68
CA LEU A 87 10.30 20.78 -12.51
C LEU A 87 9.89 21.31 -11.13
N LEU A 88 8.71 20.92 -10.67
CA LEU A 88 8.23 21.29 -9.33
C LEU A 88 9.12 20.72 -8.21
N SER A 89 9.69 19.52 -8.38
CA SER A 89 10.63 18.96 -7.39
C SER A 89 11.92 19.77 -7.23
N LYS A 90 12.32 20.55 -8.24
CA LYS A 90 13.45 21.47 -8.14
C LYS A 90 13.11 22.74 -7.36
N VAL A 91 11.84 23.12 -7.31
CA VAL A 91 11.33 24.29 -6.58
C VAL A 91 10.99 23.91 -5.14
N PHE A 92 10.32 22.79 -4.94
CA PHE A 92 9.92 22.31 -3.62
C PHE A 92 11.01 21.44 -3.00
N LYS A 93 11.84 22.04 -2.14
CA LYS A 93 12.99 21.37 -1.49
C LYS A 93 12.65 20.13 -0.66
N ASP A 94 11.39 19.99 -0.25
CA ASP A 94 10.89 18.83 0.50
C ASP A 94 10.32 17.73 -0.43
N TRP A 95 10.39 17.89 -1.76
CA TRP A 95 10.03 16.84 -2.73
C TRP A 95 11.27 16.03 -3.11
N GLU A 96 11.13 14.73 -3.19
CA GLU A 96 12.20 13.82 -3.63
C GLU A 96 11.79 13.07 -4.87
N LEU A 97 12.79 12.83 -5.70
CA LEU A 97 12.68 11.99 -6.88
C LEU A 97 13.27 10.63 -6.57
N GLU A 98 12.53 9.58 -6.83
CA GLU A 98 13.00 8.20 -6.80
C GLU A 98 12.85 7.62 -8.20
N LYS A 99 13.88 6.94 -8.69
CA LYS A 99 13.79 6.33 -10.00
C LYS A 99 12.80 5.17 -9.99
N GLU A 100 12.13 4.97 -11.11
CA GLU A 100 11.20 3.85 -11.26
C GLU A 100 11.89 2.48 -11.01
N GLU A 101 13.18 2.36 -11.37
CA GLU A 101 13.98 1.16 -11.13
C GLU A 101 14.19 0.86 -9.65
N ASP A 102 14.28 1.89 -8.79
CA ASP A 102 14.55 1.74 -7.35
C ASP A 102 13.29 1.28 -6.57
N VAL A 103 12.09 1.48 -7.14
CA VAL A 103 10.81 1.04 -6.56
C VAL A 103 10.52 -0.42 -6.89
N LYS A 104 11.12 -0.94 -7.95
CA LYS A 104 10.95 -2.31 -8.41
C LYS A 104 11.78 -3.29 -7.55
N LEU A 105 11.22 -4.45 -7.26
CA LEU A 105 11.97 -5.53 -6.60
C LEU A 105 12.94 -6.23 -7.56
N ASN A 106 12.67 -6.17 -8.86
CA ASN A 106 13.58 -6.58 -9.91
C ASN A 106 13.38 -5.73 -11.17
N ASN A 107 14.40 -5.70 -12.06
CA ASN A 107 14.37 -4.85 -13.25
C ASN A 107 13.28 -5.21 -14.27
N ASP A 108 12.75 -6.44 -14.21
CA ASP A 108 11.73 -6.93 -15.12
C ASP A 108 10.29 -6.64 -14.64
N GLU A 109 10.12 -6.13 -13.41
CA GLU A 109 8.82 -5.76 -12.85
C GLU A 109 8.23 -4.55 -13.59
N THR A 110 6.98 -4.65 -14.00
CA THR A 110 6.27 -3.54 -14.64
C THR A 110 5.64 -2.62 -13.59
N VAL A 111 5.31 -1.39 -13.97
CA VAL A 111 4.61 -0.43 -13.09
C VAL A 111 3.25 -0.97 -12.64
N GLU A 112 2.56 -1.74 -13.50
CA GLU A 112 1.30 -2.39 -13.16
C GLU A 112 1.50 -3.47 -12.09
N GLU A 113 2.55 -4.28 -12.21
CA GLU A 113 2.90 -5.31 -11.23
C GLU A 113 3.30 -4.71 -9.88
N VAL A 114 4.06 -3.59 -9.87
CA VAL A 114 4.33 -2.81 -8.65
C VAL A 114 3.02 -2.39 -7.98
N SER A 115 2.08 -1.84 -8.76
CA SER A 115 0.77 -1.43 -8.22
C SER A 115 -0.03 -2.61 -7.64
N ILE A 116 -0.06 -3.76 -8.32
CA ILE A 116 -0.73 -4.98 -7.83
C ILE A 116 -0.08 -5.43 -6.52
N ARG A 117 1.25 -5.51 -6.48
CA ARG A 117 2.02 -5.88 -5.29
C ARG A 117 1.72 -4.96 -4.10
N ASP A 118 1.67 -3.65 -4.33
CA ASP A 118 1.40 -2.67 -3.27
C ASP A 118 -0.02 -2.78 -2.72
N HIS A 119 -1.00 -3.10 -3.57
CA HIS A 119 -2.36 -3.40 -3.13
C HIS A 119 -2.45 -4.71 -2.34
N LEU A 120 -1.73 -5.75 -2.76
CA LEU A 120 -1.62 -7.00 -2.01
C LEU A 120 -0.95 -6.77 -0.65
N SER A 121 0.10 -5.93 -0.60
CA SER A 121 0.76 -5.54 0.64
C SER A 121 -0.19 -4.83 1.61
N LEU A 122 -1.01 -3.88 1.12
CA LEU A 122 -2.02 -3.23 1.94
C LEU A 122 -3.06 -4.23 2.46
N LYS A 123 -3.56 -5.11 1.57
CA LYS A 123 -4.56 -6.11 1.94
C LYS A 123 -4.02 -7.09 3.00
N SER A 124 -2.78 -7.55 2.82
CA SER A 124 -2.08 -8.40 3.78
C SER A 124 -1.87 -7.69 5.13
N ALA A 125 -1.35 -6.46 5.12
CA ALA A 125 -1.15 -5.68 6.34
C ALA A 125 -2.47 -5.42 7.10
N ASN A 126 -3.56 -5.15 6.38
CA ASN A 126 -4.87 -4.94 6.98
C ASN A 126 -5.40 -6.20 7.67
N GLN A 127 -5.27 -7.38 7.06
CA GLN A 127 -5.68 -8.63 7.69
C GLN A 127 -4.79 -9.00 8.88
N THR A 128 -3.48 -8.83 8.78
CA THR A 128 -2.54 -9.03 9.90
C THR A 128 -2.91 -8.12 11.07
N ALA A 129 -3.21 -6.85 10.79
CA ALA A 129 -3.65 -5.91 11.83
C ALA A 129 -4.95 -6.37 12.53
N ILE A 130 -5.93 -6.89 11.77
CA ILE A 130 -7.18 -7.42 12.33
C ILE A 130 -6.90 -8.66 13.17
N LEU A 131 -6.19 -9.66 12.61
CA LEU A 131 -5.92 -10.92 13.30
C LEU A 131 -5.19 -10.67 14.62
N LEU A 132 -4.13 -9.88 14.60
CA LEU A 132 -3.33 -9.56 15.78
C LEU A 132 -4.14 -8.75 16.81
N ALA A 133 -4.87 -7.71 16.39
CA ALA A 133 -5.64 -6.90 17.32
C ALA A 133 -6.75 -7.69 18.02
N TYR A 134 -7.44 -8.58 17.29
CA TYR A 134 -8.46 -9.46 17.85
C TYR A 134 -7.84 -10.48 18.82
N GLN A 135 -6.74 -11.11 18.44
CA GLN A 135 -6.00 -12.02 19.30
C GLN A 135 -5.59 -11.33 20.61
N LYS A 136 -4.96 -10.15 20.52
CA LYS A 136 -4.52 -9.37 21.70
C LYS A 136 -5.68 -8.87 22.57
N ALA A 137 -6.85 -8.65 21.98
CA ALA A 137 -8.08 -8.28 22.71
C ALA A 137 -8.87 -9.49 23.23
N GLY A 138 -8.39 -10.72 23.03
CA GLY A 138 -9.11 -11.94 23.43
C GLY A 138 -10.41 -12.17 22.65
N LYS A 139 -10.51 -11.64 21.43
CA LYS A 139 -11.67 -11.79 20.54
C LYS A 139 -11.42 -12.87 19.51
N LYS A 140 -12.50 -13.42 18.95
CA LYS A 140 -12.41 -14.54 18.00
C LYS A 140 -12.35 -14.06 16.56
N VAL A 141 -11.48 -14.67 15.78
CA VAL A 141 -11.44 -14.61 14.30
C VAL A 141 -11.49 -16.05 13.80
N LYS A 142 -12.28 -16.28 12.76
CA LYS A 142 -12.39 -17.57 12.07
C LYS A 142 -11.97 -17.38 10.62
N ILE A 143 -10.87 -17.99 10.21
CA ILE A 143 -10.45 -18.06 8.81
C ILE A 143 -11.36 -19.07 8.10
N LYS A 144 -11.92 -18.67 6.96
CA LYS A 144 -12.85 -19.46 6.12
C LYS A 144 -12.15 -20.05 4.90
N ALA A 145 -11.31 -19.23 4.26
CA ALA A 145 -10.52 -19.62 3.11
C ALA A 145 -9.20 -18.86 3.08
N THR A 146 -8.22 -19.45 2.40
CA THR A 146 -6.91 -18.85 2.13
C THR A 146 -6.72 -18.75 0.63
N HIS A 147 -6.31 -17.58 0.17
CA HIS A 147 -6.05 -17.24 -1.23
C HIS A 147 -4.59 -16.89 -1.39
N PRO A 148 -3.74 -17.78 -1.89
CA PRO A 148 -2.31 -17.58 -2.09
C PRO A 148 -2.06 -16.83 -3.39
N TYR A 149 -1.60 -15.59 -3.30
CA TYR A 149 -1.26 -14.76 -4.47
C TYR A 149 0.24 -14.73 -4.71
N VAL A 150 0.65 -14.79 -5.97
CA VAL A 150 2.03 -14.51 -6.38
C VAL A 150 2.32 -13.04 -6.09
N PHE A 151 3.28 -12.83 -5.20
CA PHE A 151 3.66 -11.50 -4.69
C PHE A 151 4.95 -10.98 -5.32
N TYR A 152 5.89 -11.88 -5.58
CA TYR A 152 7.15 -11.61 -6.25
C TYR A 152 7.45 -12.71 -7.25
N LEU A 153 8.11 -12.35 -8.35
CA LEU A 153 8.39 -13.25 -9.45
C LEU A 153 9.75 -12.93 -10.07
N GLU A 154 10.61 -13.92 -10.22
CA GLU A 154 11.75 -13.89 -11.12
C GLU A 154 11.32 -14.32 -12.52
N LYS A 155 11.09 -13.37 -13.43
CA LYS A 155 10.50 -13.64 -14.75
C LYS A 155 11.30 -14.59 -15.61
N LYS A 156 12.65 -14.58 -15.48
CA LYS A 156 13.54 -15.49 -16.23
C LYS A 156 13.28 -16.96 -15.92
N GLU A 157 12.75 -17.25 -14.72
CA GLU A 157 12.50 -18.60 -14.21
C GLU A 157 11.02 -18.97 -14.31
N SER A 158 10.20 -18.18 -14.98
CA SER A 158 8.77 -18.40 -15.09
C SER A 158 8.28 -18.31 -16.53
N ASP A 159 7.26 -19.13 -16.84
CA ASP A 159 6.57 -19.12 -18.11
C ASP A 159 5.07 -18.91 -17.86
N GLY A 160 4.62 -17.70 -18.16
CA GLY A 160 3.24 -17.29 -18.04
C GLY A 160 2.76 -16.89 -16.64
N VAL A 161 3.55 -17.08 -15.57
CA VAL A 161 3.23 -16.62 -14.20
C VAL A 161 3.25 -15.09 -14.16
N ARG A 162 2.35 -14.49 -13.37
CA ARG A 162 2.28 -13.03 -13.15
C ARG A 162 2.09 -12.70 -11.69
N ILE A 163 2.57 -11.55 -11.26
CA ILE A 163 2.23 -10.99 -9.94
C ILE A 163 0.71 -10.79 -9.89
N GLY A 164 0.09 -11.20 -8.78
CA GLY A 164 -1.36 -11.18 -8.59
C GLY A 164 -2.11 -12.43 -9.05
N ASP A 165 -1.42 -13.45 -9.60
CA ASP A 165 -2.02 -14.75 -9.84
C ASP A 165 -2.35 -15.46 -8.52
N GLU A 166 -3.57 -15.95 -8.36
CA GLU A 166 -3.96 -16.83 -7.24
C GLU A 166 -3.60 -18.28 -7.58
N ILE A 167 -2.74 -18.91 -6.78
CA ILE A 167 -2.32 -20.30 -7.00
C ILE A 167 -3.43 -21.23 -6.50
N VAL A 168 -3.94 -22.09 -7.40
CA VAL A 168 -4.98 -23.07 -7.09
C VAL A 168 -4.40 -24.46 -6.93
N LYS A 169 -3.45 -24.84 -7.80
CA LYS A 169 -2.76 -26.14 -7.75
C LYS A 169 -1.28 -26.01 -8.01
N VAL A 170 -0.53 -26.95 -7.47
CA VAL A 170 0.89 -27.20 -7.76
C VAL A 170 0.95 -28.63 -8.28
N GLU A 171 1.36 -28.82 -9.52
CA GLU A 171 1.17 -30.09 -10.29
C GLU A 171 -0.33 -30.47 -10.21
N ASP A 172 -0.62 -31.70 -9.80
CA ASP A 172 -1.98 -32.22 -9.65
C ASP A 172 -2.57 -31.99 -8.25
N MET A 173 -1.79 -31.44 -7.30
CA MET A 173 -2.20 -31.23 -5.91
C MET A 173 -2.87 -29.88 -5.72
N GLU A 174 -3.99 -29.84 -4.99
CA GLU A 174 -4.59 -28.59 -4.52
C GLU A 174 -3.60 -27.85 -3.61
N TYR A 175 -3.42 -26.54 -3.84
CA TYR A 175 -2.57 -25.72 -2.97
C TYR A 175 -3.26 -25.52 -1.61
N LYS A 176 -2.66 -26.01 -0.54
CA LYS A 176 -3.17 -25.85 0.82
C LYS A 176 -2.40 -24.77 1.57
N ASP A 177 -1.08 -24.80 1.44
CA ASP A 177 -0.14 -23.93 2.12
C ASP A 177 1.21 -23.93 1.38
N ILE A 178 2.17 -23.20 1.90
CA ILE A 178 3.51 -23.10 1.31
C ILE A 178 4.24 -24.44 1.28
N ASP A 179 3.91 -25.36 2.17
CA ASP A 179 4.58 -26.66 2.24
C ASP A 179 4.15 -27.57 1.07
N THR A 180 2.96 -27.34 0.51
CA THR A 180 2.54 -27.97 -0.77
C THR A 180 3.50 -27.62 -1.91
N LEU A 181 3.93 -26.37 -2.01
CA LEU A 181 4.91 -25.96 -3.04
C LEU A 181 6.31 -26.46 -2.72
N LYS A 182 6.72 -26.38 -1.44
CA LYS A 182 8.05 -26.83 -1.00
C LYS A 182 8.25 -28.34 -1.25
N SER A 183 7.27 -29.18 -0.93
CA SER A 183 7.38 -30.62 -1.15
C SER A 183 7.60 -30.96 -2.63
N VAL A 184 6.90 -30.28 -3.55
CA VAL A 184 7.12 -30.47 -4.99
C VAL A 184 8.52 -30.02 -5.41
N ILE A 185 9.00 -28.88 -4.87
CA ILE A 185 10.34 -28.38 -5.17
C ILE A 185 11.42 -29.38 -4.69
N GLU A 186 11.23 -30.00 -3.52
CA GLU A 186 12.17 -30.97 -2.96
C GLU A 186 12.30 -32.24 -3.81
N GLU A 187 11.22 -32.71 -4.39
CA GLU A 187 11.19 -33.93 -5.24
C GLU A 187 11.82 -33.72 -6.61
N LYS A 188 11.89 -32.49 -7.11
CA LYS A 188 12.38 -32.16 -8.45
C LYS A 188 13.85 -31.74 -8.45
N LYS A 189 14.47 -31.72 -9.64
CA LYS A 189 15.87 -31.31 -9.86
C LYS A 189 15.91 -29.84 -10.29
N VAL A 190 17.07 -29.21 -10.09
CA VAL A 190 17.36 -27.90 -10.69
C VAL A 190 17.27 -28.01 -12.21
N GLY A 191 16.53 -27.09 -12.82
CA GLY A 191 16.20 -27.09 -14.25
C GLY A 191 14.85 -27.70 -14.58
N ASP A 192 14.23 -28.49 -13.67
CA ASP A 192 12.90 -29.00 -13.87
C ASP A 192 11.84 -27.90 -13.81
N ARG A 193 10.72 -28.13 -14.51
CA ARG A 193 9.58 -27.19 -14.46
C ARG A 193 8.52 -27.72 -13.50
N ILE A 194 7.91 -26.82 -12.76
CA ILE A 194 6.72 -27.05 -11.93
C ILE A 194 5.54 -26.43 -12.65
N LYS A 195 4.48 -27.22 -12.84
CA LYS A 195 3.19 -26.74 -13.31
C LYS A 195 2.43 -26.09 -12.16
N LEU A 196 1.95 -24.87 -12.37
CA LEU A 196 1.05 -24.16 -11.47
C LEU A 196 -0.29 -23.94 -12.20
N VAL A 197 -1.40 -24.30 -11.56
CA VAL A 197 -2.71 -23.86 -12.01
C VAL A 197 -3.04 -22.61 -11.24
N VAL A 198 -3.17 -21.48 -11.94
CA VAL A 198 -3.47 -20.18 -11.34
C VAL A 198 -4.84 -19.68 -11.76
N LYS A 199 -5.49 -18.91 -10.89
CA LYS A 199 -6.70 -18.16 -11.21
C LYS A 199 -6.30 -16.72 -11.52
N ARG A 200 -6.63 -16.25 -12.72
CA ARG A 200 -6.40 -14.89 -13.22
C ARG A 200 -7.66 -14.37 -13.91
N ASN A 201 -8.22 -13.25 -13.46
CA ASN A 201 -9.47 -12.68 -14.00
C ASN A 201 -10.59 -13.75 -14.11
N ASP A 202 -10.83 -14.50 -13.01
CA ASP A 202 -11.80 -15.59 -12.87
C ASP A 202 -11.60 -16.79 -13.81
N SER A 203 -10.52 -16.82 -14.57
CA SER A 203 -10.16 -17.95 -15.46
C SER A 203 -8.98 -18.73 -14.91
N LYS A 204 -9.04 -20.07 -14.95
CA LYS A 204 -7.89 -20.91 -14.61
C LYS A 204 -6.93 -20.99 -15.79
N LYS A 205 -5.63 -20.95 -15.50
CA LYS A 205 -4.54 -21.03 -16.49
C LYS A 205 -3.44 -21.93 -15.98
N ASP A 206 -2.88 -22.73 -16.88
CA ASP A 206 -1.68 -23.49 -16.63
C ASP A 206 -0.47 -22.59 -16.93
N VAL A 207 0.40 -22.44 -15.95
CA VAL A 207 1.65 -21.66 -16.05
C VAL A 207 2.78 -22.46 -15.41
N TYR A 208 4.03 -22.07 -15.63
CA TYR A 208 5.16 -22.88 -15.20
C TYR A 208 6.22 -22.03 -14.51
N ALA A 209 6.85 -22.59 -13.47
CA ALA A 209 8.03 -22.06 -12.82
C ALA A 209 9.18 -23.05 -12.94
N THR A 210 10.39 -22.57 -13.21
CA THR A 210 11.60 -23.40 -13.31
C THR A 210 12.33 -23.43 -11.97
N ILE A 211 12.73 -24.61 -11.53
CA ILE A 211 13.50 -24.78 -10.30
C ILE A 211 14.94 -24.36 -10.54
N LYS A 212 15.43 -23.50 -9.66
CA LYS A 212 16.84 -23.06 -9.64
C LYS A 212 17.50 -23.29 -8.29
N ASN A 213 18.82 -23.25 -8.28
CA ASN A 213 19.61 -23.21 -7.05
C ASN A 213 19.82 -21.75 -6.63
N TYR A 214 19.44 -21.43 -5.41
CA TYR A 214 19.74 -20.15 -4.80
C TYR A 214 20.38 -20.38 -3.43
N GLN A 215 21.64 -20.03 -3.29
CA GLN A 215 22.41 -20.20 -2.04
C GLN A 215 22.35 -21.64 -1.47
N GLY A 216 22.46 -22.64 -2.35
CA GLY A 216 22.41 -24.05 -1.96
C GLY A 216 21.02 -24.63 -1.77
N ARG A 217 19.95 -23.85 -1.96
CA ARG A 217 18.55 -24.30 -1.83
C ARG A 217 17.84 -24.29 -3.18
N LYS A 218 16.97 -25.27 -3.39
CA LYS A 218 16.07 -25.29 -4.54
C LYS A 218 14.91 -24.32 -4.32
N ILE A 219 14.63 -23.44 -5.27
CA ILE A 219 13.51 -22.52 -5.26
C ILE A 219 12.83 -22.44 -6.62
N ALA A 220 11.58 -22.01 -6.65
CA ALA A 220 10.82 -21.79 -7.88
C ALA A 220 10.81 -20.33 -8.35
N GLY A 221 11.61 -19.45 -7.74
CA GLY A 221 11.70 -18.02 -8.10
C GLY A 221 10.41 -17.21 -7.91
N ILE A 222 9.48 -17.68 -7.08
CA ILE A 222 8.24 -16.98 -6.72
C ILE A 222 8.14 -16.81 -5.21
N SER A 223 7.58 -15.71 -4.76
CA SER A 223 7.08 -15.60 -3.39
C SER A 223 5.57 -15.43 -3.37
N ILE A 224 4.95 -15.84 -2.28
CA ILE A 224 3.49 -15.93 -2.14
C ILE A 224 3.08 -15.14 -0.92
N VAL A 225 1.99 -14.38 -1.04
CA VAL A 225 1.28 -13.76 0.07
C VAL A 225 -0.10 -14.40 0.22
N ASN A 226 -0.45 -14.79 1.44
CA ASN A 226 -1.78 -15.33 1.72
C ASN A 226 -2.76 -14.22 2.04
N ILE A 227 -3.87 -14.22 1.35
CA ILE A 227 -5.02 -13.36 1.65
C ILE A 227 -6.13 -14.26 2.19
N TYR A 228 -6.73 -13.87 3.31
CA TYR A 228 -7.73 -14.68 4.00
C TYR A 228 -9.14 -14.13 3.83
N ASP A 229 -10.08 -15.03 3.62
CA ASP A 229 -11.48 -14.78 3.94
C ASP A 229 -11.69 -15.13 5.40
N TYR A 230 -12.20 -14.20 6.19
CA TYR A 230 -12.35 -14.38 7.63
C TYR A 230 -13.67 -13.79 8.15
N GLU A 231 -14.12 -14.31 9.28
CA GLU A 231 -15.20 -13.76 10.08
C GLU A 231 -14.67 -13.35 11.44
N THR A 232 -15.11 -12.18 11.90
CA THR A 232 -14.73 -11.63 13.21
C THR A 232 -15.92 -11.45 14.12
N ASN A 233 -15.72 -11.59 15.42
CA ASN A 233 -16.71 -11.25 16.42
C ASN A 233 -16.10 -10.37 17.52
N PRO A 234 -16.52 -9.07 17.62
CA PRO A 234 -17.54 -8.36 16.80
C PRO A 234 -17.14 -8.22 15.32
N LYS A 235 -18.11 -8.02 14.41
CA LYS A 235 -17.82 -7.81 12.98
C LYS A 235 -17.09 -6.50 12.76
N ILE A 236 -16.02 -6.54 11.94
CA ILE A 236 -15.26 -5.38 11.50
C ILE A 236 -15.37 -5.21 9.98
N GLU A 237 -15.45 -3.96 9.54
CA GLU A 237 -15.30 -3.58 8.14
C GLU A 237 -14.26 -2.47 8.04
N LEU A 238 -13.34 -2.60 7.08
CA LEU A 238 -12.34 -1.58 6.78
C LEU A 238 -12.73 -0.82 5.51
N LYS A 239 -12.56 0.52 5.54
CA LYS A 239 -12.95 1.44 4.47
C LYS A 239 -11.73 2.15 3.91
N PHE A 240 -10.91 1.43 3.13
CA PHE A 240 -9.77 2.00 2.41
C PHE A 240 -10.19 2.46 1.01
N LYS A 241 -9.50 3.50 0.49
CA LYS A 241 -9.70 3.99 -0.87
C LYS A 241 -8.81 3.21 -1.83
N GLN A 242 -9.19 3.13 -3.10
CA GLN A 242 -8.37 2.49 -4.15
C GLN A 242 -7.00 3.16 -4.35
N SER A 243 -6.88 4.45 -4.00
CA SER A 243 -5.62 5.19 -4.07
C SER A 243 -4.70 4.99 -2.86
N GLU A 244 -5.11 4.19 -1.88
CA GLU A 244 -4.32 3.88 -0.70
C GLU A 244 -3.63 2.54 -0.92
N SER A 245 -2.32 2.48 -0.68
CA SER A 245 -1.50 1.27 -0.88
C SER A 245 -0.37 1.20 0.14
N GLY A 246 0.30 0.04 0.19
CA GLY A 246 1.45 -0.20 1.03
C GLY A 246 1.13 -0.57 2.49
N PRO A 247 2.04 -1.28 3.16
CA PRO A 247 1.82 -1.88 4.49
C PRO A 247 2.12 -0.95 5.67
N SER A 248 2.63 0.27 5.42
CA SER A 248 3.23 1.15 6.46
C SER A 248 2.27 1.69 7.53
N GLY A 249 0.96 1.44 7.37
CA GLY A 249 -0.07 1.78 8.37
C GLY A 249 -0.41 0.66 9.34
N GLY A 250 0.17 -0.53 9.19
CA GLY A 250 -0.19 -1.75 9.91
C GLY A 250 -0.18 -1.60 11.44
N LEU A 251 0.90 -1.06 12.00
CA LEU A 251 1.00 -0.79 13.44
C LEU A 251 -0.18 0.06 13.96
N MET A 252 -0.43 1.18 13.29
CA MET A 252 -1.45 2.12 13.74
C MET A 252 -2.85 1.56 13.58
N LEU A 253 -3.09 0.79 12.51
CA LEU A 253 -4.36 0.08 12.31
C LEU A 253 -4.59 -0.95 13.43
N THR A 254 -3.56 -1.74 13.77
CA THR A 254 -3.63 -2.72 14.87
C THR A 254 -3.97 -2.06 16.19
N LEU A 255 -3.28 -0.94 16.52
CA LEU A 255 -3.54 -0.17 17.74
C LEU A 255 -4.97 0.37 17.78
N ALA A 256 -5.47 0.90 16.67
CA ALA A 256 -6.82 1.48 16.60
C ALA A 256 -7.92 0.41 16.67
N ILE A 257 -7.74 -0.75 16.00
CA ILE A 257 -8.65 -1.88 16.12
C ILE A 257 -8.66 -2.40 17.56
N TYR A 258 -7.48 -2.63 18.14
CA TYR A 258 -7.36 -3.06 19.53
C TYR A 258 -8.06 -2.08 20.48
N ASN A 259 -7.80 -0.78 20.32
CA ASN A 259 -8.45 0.27 21.13
C ASN A 259 -9.99 0.21 21.04
N SER A 260 -10.51 -0.13 19.86
CA SER A 260 -11.96 -0.25 19.64
C SER A 260 -12.57 -1.51 20.27
N LEU A 261 -11.74 -2.53 20.57
CA LEU A 261 -12.16 -3.83 21.12
C LEU A 261 -12.05 -3.92 22.64
N VAL A 262 -11.23 -3.06 23.27
CA VAL A 262 -11.02 -3.06 24.74
C VAL A 262 -11.82 -1.93 25.40
N ASP A 263 -12.03 -2.00 26.73
CA ASP A 263 -12.90 -1.01 27.40
C ASP A 263 -12.22 0.35 27.64
N LYS A 264 -10.91 0.37 27.88
CA LYS A 264 -10.18 1.59 28.18
C LYS A 264 -9.56 2.19 26.93
N ASP A 265 -9.65 3.51 26.75
CA ASP A 265 -8.93 4.22 25.70
C ASP A 265 -7.42 4.19 25.97
N ILE A 266 -6.67 3.53 25.06
CA ILE A 266 -5.21 3.42 25.16
C ILE A 266 -4.49 4.74 24.87
N THR A 267 -5.16 5.70 24.20
CA THR A 267 -4.59 7.00 23.90
C THR A 267 -4.67 7.97 25.05
N LYS A 268 -5.55 7.73 26.04
CA LYS A 268 -5.86 8.65 27.13
C LYS A 268 -6.24 10.06 26.64
N GLY A 269 -6.95 10.13 25.50
CA GLY A 269 -7.35 11.37 24.87
C GLY A 269 -6.24 12.09 24.09
N LYS A 270 -5.01 11.56 24.06
CA LYS A 270 -3.88 12.11 23.30
C LYS A 270 -4.05 11.85 21.81
N LYS A 271 -3.53 12.77 21.01
CA LYS A 271 -3.47 12.65 19.57
C LYS A 271 -2.23 11.87 19.18
N VAL A 272 -2.42 10.64 18.76
CA VAL A 272 -1.37 9.71 18.36
C VAL A 272 -1.30 9.64 16.84
N VAL A 273 -0.17 9.99 16.30
CA VAL A 273 0.15 9.76 14.89
C VAL A 273 1.27 8.75 14.81
N GLY A 274 1.29 7.88 13.81
CA GLY A 274 2.38 6.94 13.68
C GLY A 274 2.43 6.26 12.32
N THR A 275 3.42 5.39 12.21
CA THR A 275 3.72 4.57 11.04
C THR A 275 4.46 3.31 11.48
N GLY A 276 4.48 2.30 10.63
CA GLY A 276 5.15 1.03 10.86
C GLY A 276 4.38 -0.10 10.18
N THR A 277 5.09 -1.08 9.62
CA THR A 277 4.45 -2.34 9.26
C THR A 277 4.12 -3.13 10.52
N ILE A 278 3.38 -4.19 10.38
CA ILE A 278 3.06 -5.11 11.49
C ILE A 278 3.12 -6.55 10.97
N GLU A 279 3.80 -7.40 11.70
CA GLU A 279 3.88 -8.82 11.42
C GLU A 279 2.96 -9.62 12.35
N GLU A 280 2.71 -10.88 12.03
CA GLU A 280 1.80 -11.75 12.79
C GLU A 280 2.25 -11.98 14.24
N ASP A 281 3.56 -11.95 14.50
CA ASP A 281 4.14 -12.05 15.85
C ASP A 281 4.07 -10.74 16.65
N GLY A 282 3.60 -9.67 16.02
CA GLY A 282 3.49 -8.33 16.58
C GLY A 282 4.75 -7.49 16.45
N SER A 283 5.77 -7.93 15.72
CA SER A 283 6.94 -7.12 15.40
C SER A 283 6.59 -5.98 14.45
N VAL A 284 7.29 -4.85 14.61
CA VAL A 284 7.10 -3.63 13.82
C VAL A 284 8.27 -3.47 12.89
N GLY A 285 7.99 -3.50 11.59
CA GLY A 285 9.00 -3.36 10.55
C GLY A 285 9.16 -1.92 10.06
N SER A 286 10.30 -1.71 9.38
CA SER A 286 10.71 -0.43 8.82
C SER A 286 9.81 0.03 7.68
N ILE A 287 9.85 1.35 7.41
CA ILE A 287 9.06 2.01 6.36
C ILE A 287 9.86 3.09 5.66
N GLY A 288 9.41 3.47 4.46
CA GLY A 288 9.97 4.61 3.73
C GLY A 288 9.34 5.95 4.09
N GLY A 289 10.07 7.03 3.80
CA GLY A 289 9.57 8.39 3.84
C GLY A 289 9.25 8.93 5.24
N VAL A 290 10.03 8.55 6.25
CA VAL A 290 9.84 8.96 7.66
C VAL A 290 9.73 10.47 7.80
N LYS A 291 10.59 11.24 7.14
CA LYS A 291 10.59 12.71 7.21
C LYS A 291 9.25 13.32 6.77
N TYR A 292 8.62 12.78 5.73
CA TYR A 292 7.31 13.26 5.25
C TYR A 292 6.20 12.92 6.22
N LYS A 293 6.28 11.73 6.83
CA LYS A 293 5.33 11.25 7.83
C LYS A 293 5.41 12.04 9.12
N LEU A 294 6.64 12.35 9.58
CA LEU A 294 6.86 13.24 10.72
C LEU A 294 6.31 14.63 10.45
N ASN A 295 6.58 15.21 9.28
CA ASN A 295 6.00 16.49 8.87
C ASN A 295 4.47 16.48 8.90
N GLY A 296 3.85 15.35 8.51
CA GLY A 296 2.41 15.14 8.63
C GLY A 296 1.93 15.15 10.09
N ALA A 297 2.65 14.45 10.98
CA ALA A 297 2.35 14.39 12.41
C ALA A 297 2.42 15.77 13.07
N VAL A 298 3.46 16.55 12.75
CA VAL A 298 3.62 17.92 13.26
C VAL A 298 2.48 18.83 12.80
N ARG A 299 2.12 18.78 11.50
CA ARG A 299 0.97 19.55 10.96
C ARG A 299 -0.35 19.16 11.62
N GLN A 300 -0.51 17.88 11.97
CA GLN A 300 -1.67 17.37 12.70
C GLN A 300 -1.70 17.82 14.17
N LYS A 301 -0.61 18.45 14.67
CA LYS A 301 -0.41 18.79 16.07
C LYS A 301 -0.54 17.56 16.97
N ALA A 302 0.19 16.50 16.61
CA ALA A 302 0.23 15.25 17.37
C ALA A 302 0.94 15.45 18.71
N ASP A 303 0.42 14.83 19.76
CA ASP A 303 1.09 14.75 21.07
C ASP A 303 2.29 13.78 21.00
N VAL A 304 2.18 12.74 20.18
CA VAL A 304 3.23 11.73 19.99
C VAL A 304 3.25 11.21 18.56
N PHE A 305 4.46 10.93 18.05
CA PHE A 305 4.70 10.24 16.80
C PHE A 305 5.35 8.88 17.09
N LEU A 306 4.64 7.79 16.75
CA LEU A 306 5.16 6.43 16.84
C LEU A 306 5.85 6.06 15.53
N VAL A 307 7.08 5.57 15.63
CA VAL A 307 7.90 5.23 14.48
C VAL A 307 8.68 3.95 14.73
N PRO A 308 8.96 3.09 13.72
CA PRO A 308 9.79 1.91 13.92
C PRO A 308 11.14 2.26 14.53
N ALA A 309 11.62 1.40 15.43
CA ALA A 309 12.95 1.53 16.05
C ALA A 309 14.06 1.37 15.00
N GLY A 310 15.29 1.78 15.35
CA GLY A 310 16.46 1.76 14.49
C GLY A 310 16.49 2.95 13.52
N GLU A 311 16.84 2.69 12.26
CA GLU A 311 17.08 3.74 11.26
C GLU A 311 15.92 4.73 11.10
N ASN A 312 14.67 4.24 11.12
CA ASN A 312 13.49 5.11 11.00
C ASN A 312 13.37 6.09 12.18
N TYR A 313 13.69 5.63 13.39
CA TYR A 313 13.68 6.51 14.56
C TYR A 313 14.80 7.57 14.49
N GLU A 314 16.00 7.16 14.07
CA GLU A 314 17.14 8.06 13.91
C GLU A 314 16.88 9.12 12.84
N GLU A 315 16.28 8.70 11.69
CA GLU A 315 15.86 9.61 10.63
C GLU A 315 14.82 10.62 11.15
N ALA A 316 13.83 10.16 11.93
CA ALA A 316 12.83 11.03 12.53
C ALA A 316 13.44 12.06 13.48
N LEU A 317 14.38 11.67 14.33
CA LEU A 317 15.09 12.57 15.24
C LEU A 317 15.93 13.59 14.48
N LYS A 318 16.67 13.16 13.45
CA LYS A 318 17.47 14.05 12.59
C LYS A 318 16.59 15.10 11.92
N GLU A 319 15.45 14.68 11.37
CA GLU A 319 14.51 15.61 10.72
C GLU A 319 13.86 16.57 11.73
N ALA A 320 13.45 16.07 12.91
CA ALA A 320 12.92 16.90 13.97
C ALA A 320 13.91 18.00 14.40
N LYS A 321 15.19 17.63 14.57
CA LYS A 321 16.27 18.59 14.87
C LYS A 321 16.46 19.58 13.72
N ARG A 322 16.50 19.12 12.47
CA ARG A 322 16.68 19.97 11.28
C ARG A 322 15.60 21.04 11.14
N LYS A 323 14.36 20.67 11.45
CA LYS A 323 13.17 21.55 11.32
C LYS A 323 12.79 22.25 12.64
N ASN A 324 13.54 22.01 13.72
CA ASN A 324 13.23 22.52 15.06
C ASN A 324 11.81 22.15 15.53
N TYR A 325 11.43 20.89 15.36
CA TYR A 325 10.11 20.38 15.78
C TYR A 325 10.11 19.98 17.25
N SER A 326 9.08 20.42 17.96
CA SER A 326 8.83 20.08 19.36
C SER A 326 7.70 19.04 19.47
N ILE A 327 7.95 17.83 18.97
CA ILE A 327 7.02 16.70 19.03
C ILE A 327 7.69 15.53 19.77
N LYS A 328 6.94 14.82 20.61
CA LYS A 328 7.43 13.60 21.23
C LYS A 328 7.52 12.49 20.19
N ILE A 329 8.70 11.91 19.95
CA ILE A 329 8.93 10.81 19.03
C ILE A 329 9.26 9.58 19.85
N GLU A 330 8.55 8.48 19.61
CA GLU A 330 8.72 7.22 20.31
C GLU A 330 9.06 6.10 19.33
N ALA A 331 10.23 5.48 19.53
CA ALA A 331 10.63 4.29 18.79
C ALA A 331 9.83 3.08 19.26
N VAL A 332 9.39 2.23 18.36
CA VAL A 332 8.67 1.00 18.69
C VAL A 332 9.15 -0.17 17.84
N SER A 333 9.44 -1.30 18.48
CA SER A 333 9.85 -2.54 17.82
C SER A 333 8.75 -3.58 17.81
N THR A 334 7.74 -3.43 18.67
CA THR A 334 6.61 -4.36 18.75
C THR A 334 5.31 -3.65 19.12
N PHE A 335 4.19 -4.29 18.81
CA PHE A 335 2.86 -3.85 19.24
C PHE A 335 2.77 -3.68 20.77
N ASP A 336 3.30 -4.63 21.53
CA ASP A 336 3.27 -4.58 22.99
C ASP A 336 4.13 -3.44 23.56
N GLU A 337 5.25 -3.11 22.91
CA GLU A 337 6.05 -1.94 23.25
C GLU A 337 5.28 -0.64 22.98
N ALA A 338 4.60 -0.55 21.83
CA ALA A 338 3.76 0.61 21.52
C ALA A 338 2.68 0.82 22.59
N LEU A 339 1.99 -0.25 23.03
CA LEU A 339 1.03 -0.17 24.13
C LEU A 339 1.66 0.31 25.45
N LYS A 340 2.87 -0.18 25.79
CA LYS A 340 3.58 0.27 27.00
C LYS A 340 3.92 1.76 26.95
N LYS A 341 4.33 2.25 25.78
CA LYS A 341 4.67 3.67 25.59
C LYS A 341 3.42 4.55 25.66
N LEU A 342 2.32 4.14 25.04
CA LEU A 342 1.04 4.86 25.16
C LEU A 342 0.51 4.92 26.61
N LYS A 343 0.77 3.90 27.43
CA LYS A 343 0.42 3.94 28.85
C LYS A 343 1.21 4.96 29.67
N LYS A 344 2.38 5.39 29.17
CA LYS A 344 3.26 6.38 29.88
C LYS A 344 3.08 7.81 29.40
N ILE A 345 2.26 8.03 28.36
CA ILE A 345 1.89 9.36 27.87
C ILE A 345 0.67 9.85 28.62
#